data_29ca180bf1e48eae1e6cdf70a37e8b5b
#
_entry.id   29ca180bf1e48eae1e6cdf70a37e8b5b
#
_cell.length_a   1.000
_cell.length_b   1.000
_cell.length_c   1.000
_cell.angle_alpha   90.00
_cell.angle_beta   90.00
_cell.angle_gamma   90.00
#
_symmetry.space_group_name_H-M   'P 1'
#
loop_
_entity.id
_entity.type
_entity.pdbx_description
1 polymer ?
#
loop_
_entity_poly.entity_id
_entity_poly.type
_entity_poly.pdbx_seq_one_letter_code
_entity_poly.pdbx_strand_id
1 'polypeptide(L)'
;MDGKGNETFKYYGQDISYSKVTELVAAGPMLLQNGKNVVAESKNNYKEGKINSSTGQRSAIGITKNGKVILLTAVANVDKLALIMNDLGCIDAMNLDGGASSALFANGKVIKNAGRNLNTVLIFK
;
A
#
# COMPACT_ATOMS: atom_id res chain seq x y z
N MET A 1 16.81 1.52 8.49
CA MET A 1 16.89 0.59 9.64
C MET A 1 18.31 0.06 9.73
N ASP A 2 18.95 0.18 10.86
CA ASP A 2 20.37 -0.20 11.03
C ASP A 2 20.58 -1.62 11.60
N GLY A 3 19.50 -2.37 11.81
CA GLY A 3 19.55 -3.74 12.28
C GLY A 3 19.79 -3.92 13.78
N LYS A 4 19.82 -2.85 14.55
CA LYS A 4 20.08 -2.94 16.01
C LYS A 4 18.86 -3.40 16.82
N GLY A 5 17.68 -3.42 16.23
CA GLY A 5 16.47 -3.92 16.87
C GLY A 5 15.83 -3.00 17.90
N ASN A 6 16.41 -1.84 18.17
CA ASN A 6 15.86 -0.86 19.10
C ASN A 6 15.09 0.28 18.41
N GLU A 7 15.04 0.27 17.10
CA GLU A 7 14.25 1.20 16.31
C GLU A 7 12.78 0.81 16.32
N THR A 8 11.92 1.79 16.18
CA THR A 8 10.47 1.59 16.20
C THR A 8 9.80 2.30 15.04
N PHE A 9 8.58 1.89 14.72
CA PHE A 9 7.67 2.60 13.84
C PHE A 9 6.31 2.76 14.51
N LYS A 10 5.52 3.72 14.05
CA LYS A 10 4.18 3.97 14.60
C LYS A 10 3.13 3.08 13.94
N TYR A 11 2.31 2.43 14.75
CA TYR A 11 1.13 1.72 14.32
C TYR A 11 -0.03 2.10 15.24
N TYR A 12 -1.01 2.81 14.70
CA TYR A 12 -2.11 3.40 15.48
C TYR A 12 -1.63 4.20 16.70
N GLY A 13 -0.57 4.98 16.52
CA GLY A 13 0.00 5.81 17.58
C GLY A 13 0.90 5.07 18.57
N GLN A 14 0.98 3.75 18.48
CA GLN A 14 1.86 2.93 19.33
C GLN A 14 3.20 2.72 18.66
N ASP A 15 4.27 2.71 19.47
CA ASP A 15 5.59 2.35 18.98
C ASP A 15 5.74 0.83 18.92
N ILE A 16 6.02 0.33 17.71
CA ILE A 16 6.29 -1.09 17.48
C ILE A 16 7.77 -1.25 17.15
N SER A 17 8.45 -2.13 17.87
CA SER A 17 9.86 -2.42 17.59
C SER A 17 10.02 -3.22 16.31
N TYR A 18 10.96 -2.82 15.46
CA TYR A 18 11.32 -3.59 14.26
C TYR A 18 11.80 -5.01 14.60
N SER A 19 12.34 -5.24 15.79
CA SER A 19 12.77 -6.58 16.21
C SER A 19 11.62 -7.59 16.30
N LYS A 20 10.37 -7.11 16.37
CA LYS A 20 9.16 -7.96 16.42
C LYS A 20 8.54 -8.22 15.06
N VAL A 21 9.15 -7.70 13.99
CA VAL A 21 8.63 -7.80 12.64
C VAL A 21 9.47 -8.78 11.85
N THR A 22 8.83 -9.76 11.20
CA THR A 22 9.53 -10.71 10.33
C THR A 22 9.69 -10.17 8.91
N GLU A 23 8.69 -9.43 8.43
CA GLU A 23 8.73 -8.84 7.10
C GLU A 23 8.11 -7.44 7.13
N LEU A 24 8.64 -6.53 6.32
CA LEU A 24 8.19 -5.15 6.28
C LEU A 24 8.26 -4.61 4.85
N VAL A 25 7.21 -3.93 4.45
CA VAL A 25 7.17 -3.14 3.21
C VAL A 25 6.83 -1.69 3.58
N ALA A 26 7.64 -0.77 3.11
CA ALA A 26 7.38 0.65 3.26
C ALA A 26 6.91 1.22 1.92
N ALA A 27 5.78 1.88 1.91
CA ALA A 27 5.20 2.50 0.73
C ALA A 27 4.23 3.61 1.17
N GLY A 28 3.52 4.17 0.23
CA GLY A 28 2.52 5.20 0.54
C GLY A 28 2.10 5.97 -0.71
N PRO A 29 1.20 6.93 -0.57
CA PRO A 29 0.61 7.38 0.69
C PRO A 29 -0.35 6.37 1.31
N MET A 30 -0.61 6.53 2.61
CA MET A 30 -1.65 5.80 3.30
C MET A 30 -3.01 6.24 2.77
N LEU A 31 -3.89 5.28 2.51
CA LEU A 31 -5.22 5.54 1.94
C LEU A 31 -6.31 5.52 3.00
N LEU A 32 -6.33 4.45 3.77
CA LEU A 32 -7.30 4.25 4.86
C LEU A 32 -6.53 3.86 6.12
N GLN A 33 -7.03 4.32 7.26
CA GLN A 33 -6.51 3.93 8.55
C GLN A 33 -7.67 3.85 9.54
N ASN A 34 -7.88 2.67 10.13
CA ASN A 34 -8.96 2.40 11.06
C ASN A 34 -10.33 2.85 10.56
N GLY A 35 -10.62 2.57 9.30
CA GLY A 35 -11.88 2.91 8.64
C GLY A 35 -11.99 4.34 8.14
N LYS A 36 -10.97 5.17 8.35
CA LYS A 36 -10.96 6.58 7.93
C LYS A 36 -10.12 6.79 6.69
N ASN A 37 -10.59 7.64 5.79
CA ASN A 37 -9.80 8.09 4.64
C ASN A 37 -8.77 9.12 5.15
N VAL A 38 -7.49 8.77 5.00
CA VAL A 38 -6.37 9.61 5.48
C VAL A 38 -5.50 10.13 4.34
N VAL A 39 -6.00 10.08 3.11
CA VAL A 39 -5.23 10.50 1.92
C VAL A 39 -4.77 11.94 2.03
N ALA A 40 -5.66 12.85 2.41
CA ALA A 40 -5.33 14.28 2.49
C ALA A 40 -4.15 14.55 3.44
N GLU A 41 -4.12 13.89 4.57
CA GLU A 41 -3.04 14.00 5.55
C GLU A 41 -1.77 13.31 5.08
N SER A 42 -1.91 12.10 4.54
CA SER A 42 -0.80 11.27 4.10
C SER A 42 -0.06 11.87 2.89
N LYS A 43 -0.77 12.51 1.97
CA LYS A 43 -0.18 13.18 0.81
C LYS A 43 0.87 14.23 1.19
N ASN A 44 0.75 14.85 2.35
CA ASN A 44 1.67 15.89 2.79
C ASN A 44 3.11 15.39 2.92
N ASN A 45 3.31 14.09 3.03
CA ASN A 45 4.62 13.46 3.09
C ASN A 45 5.24 13.23 1.69
N TYR A 46 4.50 13.50 0.62
CA TYR A 46 4.93 13.26 -0.76
C TYR A 46 4.79 14.56 -1.56
N LYS A 47 5.89 14.99 -2.19
CA LYS A 47 5.92 16.25 -2.95
C LYS A 47 5.73 16.05 -4.46
N GLU A 48 5.83 14.82 -4.94
CA GLU A 48 5.72 14.53 -6.36
C GLU A 48 4.26 14.50 -6.81
N GLY A 49 3.92 15.33 -7.80
CA GLY A 49 2.56 15.41 -8.33
C GLY A 49 2.05 14.10 -8.91
N LYS A 50 2.92 13.28 -9.50
CA LYS A 50 2.53 11.97 -10.02
C LYS A 50 2.11 10.98 -8.93
N ILE A 51 2.58 11.17 -7.69
CA ILE A 51 2.14 10.37 -6.55
C ILE A 51 0.83 10.94 -6.00
N ASN A 52 0.77 12.26 -5.82
CA ASN A 52 -0.30 12.91 -5.06
C ASN A 52 -1.57 13.17 -5.87
N SER A 53 -1.46 13.50 -7.14
CA SER A 53 -2.61 14.03 -7.89
C SER A 53 -2.83 13.41 -9.25
N SER A 54 -1.82 12.81 -9.87
CA SER A 54 -1.97 12.26 -11.21
C SER A 54 -2.76 10.95 -11.21
N THR A 55 -3.53 10.75 -12.27
CA THR A 55 -4.15 9.48 -12.58
C THR A 55 -3.14 8.61 -13.34
N GLY A 56 -3.00 7.37 -12.91
CA GLY A 56 -2.10 6.42 -13.56
C GLY A 56 -2.31 5.02 -13.02
N GLN A 57 -1.49 4.09 -13.48
CA GLN A 57 -1.52 2.71 -13.00
C GLN A 57 -1.06 2.69 -11.55
N ARG A 58 -1.86 2.08 -10.69
CA ARG A 58 -1.63 1.98 -9.24
C ARG A 58 -1.73 0.55 -8.79
N SER A 59 -0.99 0.25 -7.71
CA SER A 59 -1.16 -0.97 -6.92
C SER A 59 -1.46 -0.57 -5.48
N ALA A 60 -2.31 -1.33 -4.82
CA ALA A 60 -2.67 -1.08 -3.43
C ALA A 60 -2.83 -2.39 -2.67
N ILE A 61 -2.58 -2.32 -1.38
CA ILE A 61 -2.85 -3.40 -0.43
C ILE A 61 -3.77 -2.87 0.65
N GLY A 62 -4.71 -3.70 1.08
CA GLY A 62 -5.60 -3.36 2.20
C GLY A 62 -5.97 -4.57 3.00
N ILE A 63 -6.52 -4.30 4.18
CA ILE A 63 -7.01 -5.33 5.11
C ILE A 63 -8.43 -4.98 5.49
N THR A 64 -9.33 -5.95 5.39
CA THR A 64 -10.72 -5.81 5.80
C THR A 64 -10.86 -5.99 7.31
N LYS A 65 -12.02 -5.60 7.85
CA LYS A 65 -12.31 -5.73 9.28
C LYS A 65 -12.19 -7.17 9.78
N ASN A 66 -12.52 -8.14 8.93
CA ASN A 66 -12.42 -9.56 9.27
C ASN A 66 -11.06 -10.20 8.89
N GLY A 67 -10.06 -9.40 8.59
CA GLY A 67 -8.69 -9.86 8.38
C GLY A 67 -8.36 -10.34 6.97
N LYS A 68 -9.23 -10.14 5.99
CA LYS A 68 -8.92 -10.49 4.60
C LYS A 68 -7.98 -9.47 3.99
N VAL A 69 -6.98 -9.94 3.26
CA VAL A 69 -6.06 -9.09 2.51
C VAL A 69 -6.62 -8.86 1.10
N ILE A 70 -6.67 -7.60 0.69
CA ILE A 70 -7.06 -7.19 -0.65
C ILE A 70 -5.82 -6.66 -1.37
N LEU A 71 -5.55 -7.23 -2.54
CA LEU A 71 -4.53 -6.73 -3.46
C LEU A 71 -5.24 -6.18 -4.68
N LEU A 72 -4.92 -4.97 -5.09
CA LEU A 72 -5.61 -4.28 -6.17
C LEU A 72 -4.62 -3.64 -7.13
N THR A 73 -4.91 -3.74 -8.42
CA THR A 73 -4.33 -2.86 -9.43
C THR A 73 -5.46 -2.10 -10.13
N ALA A 74 -5.24 -0.81 -10.38
CA ALA A 74 -6.25 0.04 -11.01
C ALA A 74 -5.60 1.26 -11.66
N VAL A 75 -6.30 1.86 -12.61
CA VAL A 75 -5.94 3.17 -13.16
C VAL A 75 -6.73 4.22 -12.38
N ALA A 76 -6.07 4.97 -11.52
CA ALA A 76 -6.72 5.91 -10.62
C ALA A 76 -5.71 6.91 -10.06
N ASN A 77 -6.21 8.00 -9.51
CA ASN A 77 -5.43 8.81 -8.57
C ASN A 77 -5.57 8.21 -7.14
N VAL A 78 -4.78 8.70 -6.20
CA VAL A 78 -4.80 8.14 -4.84
C VAL A 78 -6.12 8.41 -4.10
N ASP A 79 -6.78 9.53 -4.38
CA ASP A 79 -8.09 9.83 -3.78
C ASP A 79 -9.14 8.80 -4.21
N LYS A 80 -9.20 8.49 -5.49
CA LYS A 80 -10.11 7.48 -6.03
C LYS A 80 -9.73 6.09 -5.54
N LEU A 81 -8.44 5.80 -5.45
CA LEU A 81 -7.95 4.52 -4.96
C LEU A 81 -8.42 4.25 -3.52
N ALA A 82 -8.39 5.29 -2.66
CA ALA A 82 -8.91 5.19 -1.30
C ALA A 82 -10.41 4.85 -1.28
N LEU A 83 -11.20 5.46 -2.16
CA LEU A 83 -12.63 5.17 -2.27
C LEU A 83 -12.87 3.73 -2.72
N ILE A 84 -12.11 3.24 -3.69
CA ILE A 84 -12.20 1.85 -4.17
C ILE A 84 -11.89 0.89 -3.02
N MET A 85 -10.81 1.10 -2.28
CA MET A 85 -10.43 0.23 -1.18
C MET A 85 -11.46 0.25 -0.05
N ASN A 86 -12.06 1.40 0.22
CA ASN A 86 -13.15 1.50 1.18
C ASN A 86 -14.38 0.71 0.73
N ASP A 87 -14.75 0.81 -0.55
CA ASP A 87 -15.88 0.07 -1.12
C ASP A 87 -15.65 -1.44 -1.09
N LEU A 88 -14.40 -1.89 -1.15
CA LEU A 88 -14.02 -3.30 -1.02
C LEU A 88 -14.02 -3.80 0.43
N GLY A 89 -14.34 -2.93 1.38
CA GLY A 89 -14.45 -3.29 2.79
C GLY A 89 -13.15 -3.16 3.59
N CYS A 90 -12.13 -2.54 3.04
CA CYS A 90 -10.88 -2.33 3.78
C CYS A 90 -11.06 -1.29 4.88
N ILE A 91 -10.41 -1.54 6.02
CA ILE A 91 -10.29 -0.57 7.12
C ILE A 91 -8.91 0.07 7.13
N ASP A 92 -7.91 -0.64 6.67
CA ASP A 92 -6.56 -0.12 6.44
C ASP A 92 -6.20 -0.37 4.98
N ALA A 93 -5.56 0.59 4.34
CA ALA A 93 -5.10 0.43 2.97
C ALA A 93 -3.97 1.40 2.66
N MET A 94 -3.07 0.98 1.78
CA MET A 94 -1.88 1.72 1.42
C MET A 94 -1.63 1.62 -0.08
N ASN A 95 -1.26 2.74 -0.68
CA ASN A 95 -0.76 2.75 -2.05
C ASN A 95 0.64 2.14 -2.09
N LEU A 96 0.87 1.27 -3.06
CA LEU A 96 2.17 0.66 -3.33
C LEU A 96 2.83 1.36 -4.52
N ASP A 97 4.01 0.89 -4.91
CA ASP A 97 4.67 1.39 -6.11
C ASP A 97 3.76 1.19 -7.34
N GLY A 98 3.72 2.18 -8.21
CA GLY A 98 2.79 2.22 -9.33
C GLY A 98 3.48 2.32 -10.69
N GLY A 99 2.72 2.76 -11.70
CA GLY A 99 3.23 2.89 -13.05
C GLY A 99 3.75 1.56 -13.60
N ALA A 100 4.94 1.57 -14.18
CA ALA A 100 5.57 0.38 -14.74
C ALA A 100 5.90 -0.71 -13.71
N SER A 101 5.90 -0.37 -12.42
CA SER A 101 6.11 -1.32 -11.33
C SER A 101 4.83 -2.04 -10.90
N SER A 102 3.68 -1.64 -11.40
CA SER A 102 2.41 -2.30 -11.07
C SER A 102 2.36 -3.70 -11.67
N ALA A 103 2.17 -4.69 -10.82
CA ALA A 103 2.02 -6.08 -11.22
C ALA A 103 1.11 -6.81 -10.24
N LEU A 104 0.38 -7.80 -10.73
CA LEU A 104 -0.45 -8.64 -9.90
C LEU A 104 -0.52 -10.05 -10.50
N PHE A 105 -0.20 -11.03 -9.66
CA PHE A 105 -0.32 -12.44 -9.97
C PHE A 105 -1.19 -13.09 -8.91
N ALA A 106 -2.19 -13.83 -9.33
CA ALA A 106 -3.07 -14.52 -8.41
C ALA A 106 -3.67 -15.74 -9.09
N ASN A 107 -3.90 -16.79 -8.31
CA ASN A 107 -4.62 -17.98 -8.74
C ASN A 107 -3.98 -18.63 -9.98
N GLY A 108 -2.65 -18.63 -10.06
CA GLY A 108 -1.90 -19.21 -11.18
C GLY A 108 -1.87 -18.37 -12.44
N LYS A 109 -2.34 -17.12 -12.38
CA LYS A 109 -2.45 -16.24 -13.56
C LYS A 109 -1.82 -14.89 -13.31
N VAL A 110 -1.20 -14.32 -14.35
CA VAL A 110 -0.81 -12.91 -14.36
C VAL A 110 -2.04 -12.07 -14.66
N ILE A 111 -2.49 -11.29 -13.69
CA ILE A 111 -3.63 -10.38 -13.84
C ILE A 111 -3.17 -9.05 -14.41
N LYS A 112 -2.00 -8.58 -13.98
CA LYS A 112 -1.35 -7.37 -14.49
C LYS A 112 0.13 -7.62 -14.66
N ASN A 113 0.64 -7.43 -15.87
CA ASN A 113 2.07 -7.52 -16.17
C ASN A 113 2.79 -6.25 -15.74
N ALA A 114 3.95 -6.40 -15.13
CA ALA A 114 4.86 -5.29 -14.90
C ALA A 114 5.39 -4.76 -16.24
N GLY A 115 5.57 -3.45 -16.32
CA GLY A 115 6.19 -2.80 -17.47
C GLY A 115 7.71 -2.77 -17.41
N ARG A 116 8.30 -3.33 -16.36
CA ARG A 116 9.75 -3.43 -16.15
C ARG A 116 10.09 -4.61 -15.26
N ASN A 117 11.36 -4.96 -15.16
CA ASN A 117 11.80 -5.96 -14.20
C ASN A 117 11.68 -5.41 -12.78
N LEU A 118 11.14 -6.22 -11.89
CA LEU A 118 10.95 -5.87 -10.48
C LEU A 118 12.01 -6.56 -9.63
N ASN A 119 12.61 -5.79 -8.72
CA ASN A 119 13.58 -6.32 -7.76
C ASN A 119 12.97 -6.67 -6.41
N THR A 120 11.73 -6.25 -6.17
CA THR A 120 11.01 -6.50 -4.91
C THR A 120 9.56 -6.81 -5.21
N VAL A 121 9.03 -7.88 -4.63
CA VAL A 121 7.62 -8.25 -4.74
C VAL A 121 7.10 -8.68 -3.37
N LEU A 122 5.80 -8.50 -3.18
CA LEU A 122 5.09 -8.96 -1.98
C LEU A 122 4.38 -10.26 -2.31
N ILE A 123 4.64 -11.31 -1.53
CA ILE A 123 4.11 -12.65 -1.77
C ILE A 123 3.31 -13.11 -0.56
N PHE A 124 2.11 -13.59 -0.81
CA PHE A 124 1.26 -14.27 0.19
C PHE A 124 1.20 -15.76 -0.15
N LYS A 125 1.53 -16.57 0.83
CA LYS A 125 1.51 -18.04 0.74
C LYS A 125 0.32 -18.63 1.48
#